data_78bbccea69d0bef582edabb7212d5771
#
_entry.id   78bbccea69d0bef582edabb7212d5771
#
_cell.length_a   1.000
_cell.length_b   1.000
_cell.length_c   1.000
_cell.angle_alpha   90.00
_cell.angle_beta   90.00
_cell.angle_gamma   90.00
#
_symmetry.space_group_name_H-M   'P 1'
#
loop_
_entity.id
_entity.type
_entity.pdbx_description
1 polymer ?
#
loop_
_entity_poly.entity_id
_entity_poly.type
_entity_poly.pdbx_seq_one_letter_code
_entity_poly.pdbx_strand_id
1 'polypeptide(L)'
;LDIYLQPAKGTEVEEWPKHRVVTSFGGESPHFVDVTGDGRPELVGLKKDVWGFYTADWNEVTKPWSFHAISGNTKSGHYTHGLGVGDLNGDERPDIIWKEGWYECPEDNRSGQWKFHKFQFSPQGGGQMLVYDVDGDGDNDIVTSLWAHGWGIAWFENETGPGGVSLKKHVIMPSEGKPGTGGIAFSQHHSMALGDFNADGLTDFVTGKRWWAHGGGDPGADQPSVLYWFELR
;
A
#
# COMPACT_ATOMS: atom_id res chain seq x y z
N LEU A 1 -5.62 14.90 8.67
CA LEU A 1 -4.31 14.97 8.03
C LEU A 1 -4.00 16.42 7.72
N ASP A 2 -2.76 16.79 7.90
CA ASP A 2 -2.27 18.16 7.67
C ASP A 2 -1.20 18.13 6.57
N ILE A 3 -1.13 19.21 5.80
CA ILE A 3 -0.02 19.49 4.90
C ILE A 3 0.83 20.63 5.44
N TYR A 4 2.09 20.62 5.12
CA TYR A 4 3.05 21.65 5.46
C TYR A 4 3.59 22.25 4.16
N LEU A 5 3.44 23.56 4.00
CA LEU A 5 3.93 24.23 2.80
C LEU A 5 5.37 24.68 3.00
N GLN A 6 6.26 24.25 2.11
CA GLN A 6 7.63 24.75 2.12
C GLN A 6 7.62 26.26 1.83
N PRO A 7 8.24 27.06 2.68
CA PRO A 7 8.42 28.48 2.40
C PRO A 7 9.22 28.75 1.14
N ALA A 8 9.05 29.92 0.57
CA ALA A 8 9.86 30.33 -0.57
C ALA A 8 11.36 30.27 -0.26
N LYS A 9 12.19 29.92 -1.24
CA LYS A 9 13.64 29.81 -1.08
C LYS A 9 14.21 31.13 -0.53
N GLY A 10 14.97 31.03 0.55
CA GLY A 10 15.57 32.19 1.24
C GLY A 10 14.70 32.83 2.31
N THR A 11 13.52 32.28 2.59
CA THR A 11 12.70 32.71 3.72
C THR A 11 13.08 31.88 4.95
N GLU A 12 13.56 32.55 6.01
CA GLU A 12 13.80 31.91 7.30
C GLU A 12 12.47 31.85 8.06
N VAL A 13 12.05 30.63 8.45
CA VAL A 13 10.89 30.39 9.31
C VAL A 13 11.22 29.32 10.34
N GLU A 14 10.74 29.46 11.55
CA GLU A 14 10.92 28.45 12.60
C GLU A 14 10.09 27.18 12.30
N GLU A 15 8.88 27.36 11.73
CA GLU A 15 7.97 26.27 11.39
C GLU A 15 7.35 26.50 10.01
N TRP A 16 7.15 25.42 9.25
CA TRP A 16 6.44 25.49 7.98
C TRP A 16 4.94 25.74 8.22
N PRO A 17 4.27 26.61 7.42
CA PRO A 17 2.83 26.80 7.51
C PRO A 17 2.07 25.50 7.41
N LYS A 18 1.24 25.22 8.43
CA LYS A 18 0.45 24.00 8.57
C LYS A 18 -1.00 24.23 8.23
N HIS A 19 -1.58 23.37 7.40
CA HIS A 19 -2.98 23.46 6.98
C HIS A 19 -3.69 22.11 7.15
N ARG A 20 -4.85 22.10 7.83
CA ARG A 20 -5.70 20.92 7.96
C ARG A 20 -6.52 20.74 6.68
N VAL A 21 -6.20 19.74 5.86
CA VAL A 21 -6.87 19.48 4.57
C VAL A 21 -7.80 18.26 4.60
N VAL A 22 -7.54 17.29 5.48
CA VAL A 22 -8.39 16.12 5.67
C VAL A 22 -8.73 15.95 7.15
N THR A 23 -10.02 15.93 7.50
CA THR A 23 -10.49 15.86 8.89
C THR A 23 -10.76 14.45 9.38
N SER A 24 -10.93 13.49 8.48
CA SER A 24 -11.16 12.08 8.82
C SER A 24 -10.37 11.20 7.85
N PHE A 25 -9.41 10.46 8.37
CA PHE A 25 -8.56 9.55 7.60
C PHE A 25 -8.27 8.31 8.43
N GLY A 26 -8.28 7.14 7.81
CA GLY A 26 -7.97 5.85 8.42
C GLY A 26 -7.15 4.98 7.47
N GLY A 27 -6.68 3.86 8.02
CA GLY A 27 -5.71 2.98 7.36
C GLY A 27 -4.27 3.37 7.70
N GLU A 28 -3.43 2.36 7.88
CA GLU A 28 -2.03 2.56 8.30
C GLU A 28 -1.02 2.46 7.15
N SER A 29 -1.50 2.24 5.93
CA SER A 29 -0.67 2.14 4.72
C SER A 29 -1.15 3.11 3.63
N PRO A 30 -1.26 4.43 3.88
CA PRO A 30 -1.76 5.37 2.88
C PRO A 30 -0.86 5.44 1.65
N HIS A 31 -1.47 5.67 0.47
CA HIS A 31 -0.74 5.97 -0.75
C HIS A 31 -1.02 7.40 -1.20
N PHE A 32 0.00 8.03 -1.77
CA PHE A 32 -0.14 9.33 -2.41
C PHE A 32 0.33 9.18 -3.86
N VAL A 33 -0.62 8.92 -4.76
CA VAL A 33 -0.37 8.47 -6.12
C VAL A 33 -1.49 8.96 -7.04
N ASP A 34 -1.18 9.17 -8.31
CA ASP A 34 -2.18 9.56 -9.33
C ASP A 34 -3.13 8.37 -9.62
N VAL A 35 -4.33 8.43 -9.07
CA VAL A 35 -5.41 7.46 -9.27
C VAL A 35 -6.33 7.90 -10.40
N THR A 36 -6.40 9.20 -10.66
CA THR A 36 -7.35 9.76 -11.62
C THR A 36 -6.79 9.89 -13.05
N GLY A 37 -5.47 9.72 -13.21
CA GLY A 37 -4.79 9.86 -14.49
C GLY A 37 -4.63 11.32 -14.95
N ASP A 38 -4.79 12.29 -14.04
CA ASP A 38 -4.69 13.72 -14.37
C ASP A 38 -3.26 14.29 -14.19
N GLY A 39 -2.30 13.43 -13.83
CA GLY A 39 -0.90 13.78 -13.59
C GLY A 39 -0.64 14.36 -12.20
N ARG A 40 -1.61 14.29 -11.28
CA ARG A 40 -1.53 14.80 -9.91
C ARG A 40 -1.91 13.72 -8.91
N PRO A 41 -1.19 13.60 -7.79
CA PRO A 41 -1.47 12.51 -6.86
C PRO A 41 -2.69 12.79 -5.98
N GLU A 42 -3.44 11.72 -5.72
CA GLU A 42 -4.50 11.62 -4.72
C GLU A 42 -3.99 10.91 -3.46
N LEU A 43 -4.60 11.23 -2.34
CA LEU A 43 -4.39 10.51 -1.09
C LEU A 43 -5.40 9.37 -0.97
N VAL A 44 -4.94 8.13 -1.08
CA VAL A 44 -5.77 6.92 -1.00
C VAL A 44 -5.82 6.39 0.42
N GLY A 45 -7.02 6.05 0.90
CA GLY A 45 -7.24 5.49 2.23
C GLY A 45 -8.71 5.44 2.63
N LEU A 46 -8.96 5.35 3.93
CA LEU A 46 -10.30 5.22 4.50
C LEU A 46 -10.85 6.54 5.03
N LYS A 47 -12.16 6.71 4.85
CA LYS A 47 -12.98 7.68 5.58
C LYS A 47 -14.14 6.96 6.25
N LYS A 48 -14.10 6.79 7.59
CA LYS A 48 -15.16 6.12 8.36
C LYS A 48 -15.54 4.74 7.76
N ASP A 49 -14.54 3.88 7.59
CA ASP A 49 -14.68 2.53 7.02
C ASP A 49 -15.10 2.45 5.54
N VAL A 50 -15.05 3.55 4.81
CA VAL A 50 -15.30 3.62 3.37
C VAL A 50 -13.97 3.82 2.66
N TRP A 51 -13.58 2.93 1.76
CA TRP A 51 -12.43 3.07 0.90
C TRP A 51 -12.67 4.15 -0.15
N GLY A 52 -11.63 4.90 -0.46
CA GLY A 52 -11.67 5.97 -1.44
C GLY A 52 -10.38 6.76 -1.51
N PHE A 53 -10.45 7.88 -2.16
CA PHE A 53 -9.32 8.79 -2.30
C PHE A 53 -9.74 10.25 -2.14
N TYR A 54 -8.79 11.09 -1.78
CA TYR A 54 -8.98 12.54 -1.63
C TYR A 54 -8.25 13.27 -2.74
N THR A 55 -8.98 14.15 -3.43
CA THR A 55 -8.44 15.07 -4.44
C THR A 55 -8.23 16.46 -3.85
N ALA A 56 -7.11 17.09 -4.18
CA ALA A 56 -6.85 18.48 -3.86
C ALA A 56 -7.32 19.41 -4.99
N ASP A 57 -7.79 20.61 -4.65
CA ASP A 57 -7.73 21.71 -5.61
C ASP A 57 -6.31 22.27 -5.60
N TRP A 58 -5.52 21.98 -6.62
CA TRP A 58 -4.12 22.36 -6.69
C TRP A 58 -3.88 23.87 -6.85
N ASN A 59 -4.92 24.66 -7.18
CA ASN A 59 -4.86 26.11 -7.14
C ASN A 59 -5.07 26.64 -5.71
N GLU A 60 -5.72 25.84 -4.84
CA GLU A 60 -6.05 26.18 -3.47
C GLU A 60 -5.77 25.01 -2.53
N VAL A 61 -4.58 24.42 -2.62
CA VAL A 61 -4.18 23.16 -1.96
C VAL A 61 -4.37 23.14 -0.44
N THR A 62 -4.44 24.32 0.19
CA THR A 62 -4.65 24.50 1.64
C THR A 62 -6.12 24.39 2.05
N LYS A 63 -7.05 24.37 1.11
CA LYS A 63 -8.47 24.13 1.38
C LYS A 63 -8.74 22.65 1.67
N PRO A 64 -9.87 22.33 2.31
CA PRO A 64 -10.26 20.93 2.52
C PRO A 64 -10.35 20.13 1.22
N TRP A 65 -9.73 18.97 1.20
CA TRP A 65 -9.73 18.07 0.06
C TRP A 65 -11.06 17.31 -0.06
N SER A 66 -11.47 17.02 -1.29
CA SER A 66 -12.71 16.31 -1.60
C SER A 66 -12.52 14.81 -1.55
N PHE A 67 -13.40 14.08 -0.86
CA PHE A 67 -13.36 12.62 -0.78
C PHE A 67 -14.26 11.97 -1.83
N HIS A 68 -13.71 11.04 -2.59
CA HIS A 68 -14.40 10.20 -3.57
C HIS A 68 -14.47 8.78 -3.02
N ALA A 69 -15.68 8.32 -2.70
CA ALA A 69 -15.92 6.97 -2.19
C ALA A 69 -15.93 5.96 -3.33
N ILE A 70 -15.20 4.85 -3.18
CA ILE A 70 -15.20 3.74 -4.13
C ILE A 70 -15.91 2.50 -3.58
N SER A 71 -16.14 2.44 -2.28
CA SER A 71 -16.80 1.33 -1.60
C SER A 71 -17.99 1.78 -0.77
N GLY A 72 -18.80 0.82 -0.34
CA GLY A 72 -19.67 1.00 0.82
C GLY A 72 -18.87 0.93 2.14
N ASN A 73 -19.57 0.91 3.28
CA ASN A 73 -18.92 0.71 4.58
C ASN A 73 -18.43 -0.73 4.72
N THR A 74 -17.13 -0.92 4.82
CA THR A 74 -16.44 -2.23 4.87
C THR A 74 -16.25 -2.74 6.29
N LYS A 75 -16.50 -1.90 7.31
CA LYS A 75 -16.22 -2.19 8.73
C LYS A 75 -14.74 -2.55 8.99
N SER A 76 -13.85 -2.00 8.17
CA SER A 76 -12.42 -2.31 8.22
C SER A 76 -11.74 -1.84 9.50
N GLY A 77 -12.29 -0.83 10.15
CA GLY A 77 -11.70 -0.18 11.32
C GLY A 77 -10.65 0.86 10.96
N HIS A 78 -10.45 1.81 11.88
CA HIS A 78 -9.56 2.96 11.69
C HIS A 78 -8.09 2.56 11.44
N TYR A 79 -7.63 1.50 12.10
CA TYR A 79 -6.26 1.00 12.05
C TYR A 79 -6.11 -0.20 11.10
N THR A 80 -6.92 -0.28 10.05
CA THR A 80 -6.79 -1.39 9.09
C THR A 80 -5.47 -1.32 8.34
N HIS A 81 -4.92 -2.49 8.04
CA HIS A 81 -3.67 -2.68 7.35
C HIS A 81 -3.88 -3.30 5.97
N GLY A 82 -2.90 -3.12 5.10
CA GLY A 82 -2.88 -3.66 3.75
C GLY A 82 -3.60 -2.76 2.76
N LEU A 83 -2.83 -1.94 2.05
CA LEU A 83 -3.30 -1.12 0.94
C LEU A 83 -2.23 -1.11 -0.15
N GLY A 84 -2.66 -1.27 -1.38
CA GLY A 84 -1.87 -1.14 -2.60
C GLY A 84 -2.64 -0.36 -3.66
N VAL A 85 -1.91 0.23 -4.59
CA VAL A 85 -2.48 0.92 -5.74
C VAL A 85 -1.65 0.57 -6.97
N GLY A 86 -2.30 0.11 -8.03
CA GLY A 86 -1.68 -0.22 -9.32
C GLY A 86 -2.64 -0.96 -10.22
N ASP A 87 -2.35 -0.98 -11.51
CA ASP A 87 -3.14 -1.68 -12.52
C ASP A 87 -2.95 -3.19 -12.38
N LEU A 88 -3.97 -3.90 -11.94
CA LEU A 88 -3.92 -5.35 -11.72
C LEU A 88 -4.54 -6.15 -12.88
N ASN A 89 -5.40 -5.51 -13.67
CA ASN A 89 -6.14 -6.18 -14.74
C ASN A 89 -5.62 -5.85 -16.16
N GLY A 90 -4.56 -5.02 -16.27
CA GLY A 90 -3.93 -4.64 -17.53
C GLY A 90 -4.72 -3.64 -18.35
N ASP A 91 -5.58 -2.83 -17.73
CA ASP A 91 -6.43 -1.84 -18.42
C ASP A 91 -5.89 -0.40 -18.39
N GLU A 92 -4.65 -0.23 -17.90
CA GLU A 92 -3.91 1.04 -17.76
C GLU A 92 -4.52 1.99 -16.71
N ARG A 93 -5.44 1.53 -15.87
CA ARG A 93 -6.01 2.30 -14.76
C ARG A 93 -5.61 1.71 -13.41
N PRO A 94 -5.19 2.53 -12.43
CA PRO A 94 -4.73 2.01 -11.15
C PRO A 94 -5.90 1.54 -10.28
N ASP A 95 -5.93 0.25 -9.98
CA ASP A 95 -6.84 -0.38 -9.04
C ASP A 95 -6.44 -0.08 -7.60
N ILE A 96 -7.39 -0.26 -6.67
CA ILE A 96 -7.14 -0.14 -5.24
C ILE A 96 -7.27 -1.50 -4.58
N ILE A 97 -6.15 -1.99 -4.07
CA ILE A 97 -6.02 -3.35 -3.50
C ILE A 97 -5.98 -3.25 -1.98
N TRP A 98 -6.67 -4.15 -1.28
CA TRP A 98 -6.60 -4.29 0.17
C TRP A 98 -6.62 -5.77 0.58
N LYS A 99 -6.51 -6.06 1.87
CA LYS A 99 -6.32 -7.42 2.38
C LYS A 99 -7.37 -8.46 1.95
N GLU A 100 -8.59 -8.04 1.59
CA GLU A 100 -9.72 -8.93 1.26
C GLU A 100 -10.07 -8.95 -0.23
N GLY A 101 -9.34 -8.20 -1.08
CA GLY A 101 -9.60 -8.13 -2.50
C GLY A 101 -9.13 -6.84 -3.13
N TRP A 102 -9.71 -6.49 -4.26
CA TRP A 102 -9.36 -5.28 -4.98
C TRP A 102 -10.59 -4.64 -5.63
N TYR A 103 -10.53 -3.33 -5.79
CA TYR A 103 -11.53 -2.50 -6.45
C TYR A 103 -11.02 -2.13 -7.83
N GLU A 104 -11.69 -2.63 -8.87
CA GLU A 104 -11.41 -2.34 -10.27
C GLU A 104 -11.76 -0.88 -10.59
N CYS A 105 -10.77 -0.12 -11.10
CA CYS A 105 -10.93 1.27 -11.46
C CYS A 105 -11.79 1.43 -12.71
N PRO A 106 -12.98 2.05 -12.64
CA PRO A 106 -13.81 2.29 -13.82
C PRO A 106 -13.27 3.44 -14.67
N GLU A 107 -13.78 3.57 -15.90
CA GLU A 107 -13.48 4.68 -16.81
C GLU A 107 -13.79 6.05 -16.18
N ASP A 108 -14.92 6.18 -15.49
CA ASP A 108 -15.24 7.34 -14.65
C ASP A 108 -14.88 7.03 -13.19
N ASN A 109 -13.61 7.21 -12.86
CA ASN A 109 -13.05 6.86 -11.57
C ASN A 109 -13.49 7.74 -10.38
N ARG A 110 -14.13 8.88 -10.66
CA ARG A 110 -14.64 9.80 -9.62
C ARG A 110 -16.10 9.55 -9.25
N SER A 111 -16.80 8.68 -9.99
CA SER A 111 -18.21 8.39 -9.77
C SER A 111 -18.46 6.99 -9.22
N GLY A 112 -19.27 6.94 -8.16
CA GLY A 112 -19.91 5.73 -7.69
C GLY A 112 -19.00 4.70 -7.01
N GLN A 113 -19.56 3.50 -6.86
CA GLN A 113 -18.87 2.36 -6.29
C GLN A 113 -18.12 1.61 -7.38
N TRP A 114 -16.85 1.32 -7.12
CA TRP A 114 -16.03 0.48 -7.99
C TRP A 114 -16.41 -0.98 -7.82
N LYS A 115 -16.19 -1.78 -8.85
CA LYS A 115 -16.45 -3.22 -8.80
C LYS A 115 -15.45 -3.91 -7.88
N PHE A 116 -15.94 -4.62 -6.88
CA PHE A 116 -15.10 -5.34 -5.94
C PHE A 116 -14.88 -6.79 -6.37
N HIS A 117 -13.63 -7.20 -6.42
CA HIS A 117 -13.18 -8.57 -6.65
C HIS A 117 -12.63 -9.13 -5.36
N LYS A 118 -13.29 -10.15 -4.83
CA LYS A 118 -12.92 -10.76 -3.56
C LYS A 118 -11.72 -11.70 -3.73
N PHE A 119 -10.67 -11.46 -2.95
CA PHE A 119 -9.50 -12.33 -2.84
C PHE A 119 -8.82 -12.11 -1.48
N GLN A 120 -8.47 -13.19 -0.76
CA GLN A 120 -7.85 -13.06 0.56
C GLN A 120 -6.33 -13.03 0.43
N PHE A 121 -5.74 -11.84 0.40
CA PHE A 121 -4.29 -11.65 0.39
C PHE A 121 -3.68 -11.91 1.77
N SER A 122 -4.24 -11.30 2.79
CA SER A 122 -3.69 -11.31 4.15
C SER A 122 -4.82 -11.30 5.18
N PRO A 123 -5.04 -12.40 5.92
CA PRO A 123 -6.13 -12.49 6.90
C PRO A 123 -6.03 -11.42 8.00
N GLN A 124 -4.80 -11.09 8.43
CA GLN A 124 -4.55 -10.13 9.49
C GLN A 124 -4.35 -8.69 8.99
N GLY A 125 -4.19 -8.50 7.67
CA GLY A 125 -3.73 -7.27 7.07
C GLY A 125 -2.21 -7.16 7.07
N GLY A 126 -1.65 -7.06 5.87
CA GLY A 126 -0.22 -6.79 5.67
C GLY A 126 0.11 -5.32 5.89
N GLY A 127 1.34 -4.94 5.61
CA GLY A 127 1.76 -3.54 5.51
C GLY A 127 1.29 -2.92 4.19
N GLN A 128 2.17 -2.27 3.50
CA GLN A 128 1.92 -1.87 2.11
C GLN A 128 1.81 -3.10 1.21
N MET A 129 0.99 -2.97 0.16
CA MET A 129 0.88 -3.97 -0.89
C MET A 129 1.54 -3.37 -2.14
N LEU A 130 2.70 -3.89 -2.51
CA LEU A 130 3.46 -3.44 -3.67
C LEU A 130 2.84 -4.07 -4.92
N VAL A 131 2.58 -3.25 -5.95
CA VAL A 131 1.98 -3.69 -7.21
C VAL A 131 2.97 -3.40 -8.32
N TYR A 132 3.54 -4.44 -8.92
CA TYR A 132 4.51 -4.37 -10.01
C TYR A 132 4.72 -5.75 -10.63
N ASP A 133 5.24 -5.80 -11.84
CA ASP A 133 5.61 -7.02 -12.56
C ASP A 133 6.86 -7.64 -11.91
N VAL A 134 6.68 -8.75 -11.17
CA VAL A 134 7.75 -9.42 -10.41
C VAL A 134 8.53 -10.40 -11.28
N ASP A 135 7.89 -11.09 -12.21
CA ASP A 135 8.51 -12.16 -13.00
C ASP A 135 8.79 -11.79 -14.46
N GLY A 136 8.40 -10.56 -14.87
CA GLY A 136 8.71 -10.04 -16.19
C GLY A 136 7.77 -10.54 -17.28
N ASP A 137 6.56 -11.02 -16.93
CA ASP A 137 5.58 -11.54 -17.89
C ASP A 137 4.67 -10.45 -18.46
N GLY A 138 4.70 -9.24 -17.91
CA GLY A 138 3.98 -8.07 -18.34
C GLY A 138 2.70 -7.79 -17.55
N ASP A 139 2.29 -8.68 -16.65
CA ASP A 139 1.19 -8.48 -15.73
C ASP A 139 1.71 -7.98 -14.36
N ASN A 140 1.00 -7.06 -13.72
CA ASN A 140 1.40 -6.63 -12.39
C ASN A 140 0.97 -7.64 -11.32
N ASP A 141 1.90 -7.96 -10.46
CA ASP A 141 1.76 -8.83 -9.31
C ASP A 141 1.57 -8.06 -8.01
N ILE A 142 1.41 -8.78 -6.90
CA ILE A 142 1.32 -8.17 -5.58
C ILE A 142 2.33 -8.80 -4.63
N VAL A 143 3.21 -8.00 -4.02
CA VAL A 143 4.05 -8.42 -2.89
C VAL A 143 3.54 -7.74 -1.62
N THR A 144 3.28 -8.53 -0.58
CA THR A 144 2.83 -7.98 0.71
C THR A 144 3.23 -8.85 1.89
N SER A 145 3.24 -8.27 3.06
CA SER A 145 3.32 -9.04 4.30
C SER A 145 1.98 -9.69 4.64
N LEU A 146 2.03 -10.88 5.25
CA LEU A 146 0.83 -11.63 5.62
C LEU A 146 0.21 -11.15 6.93
N TRP A 147 1.01 -10.46 7.75
CA TRP A 147 0.58 -9.81 8.98
C TRP A 147 1.53 -8.66 9.32
N ALA A 148 1.05 -7.42 9.29
CA ALA A 148 1.85 -6.22 9.56
C ALA A 148 2.53 -6.24 10.93
N HIS A 149 1.89 -6.81 11.94
CA HIS A 149 2.40 -6.96 13.31
C HIS A 149 3.09 -8.30 13.60
N GLY A 150 3.04 -9.22 12.68
CA GLY A 150 3.57 -10.57 12.86
C GLY A 150 4.50 -10.99 11.74
N TRP A 151 4.35 -12.23 11.30
CA TRP A 151 5.26 -12.91 10.39
C TRP A 151 4.64 -13.08 9.02
N GLY A 152 5.50 -13.30 8.03
CA GLY A 152 5.14 -13.76 6.69
C GLY A 152 5.20 -12.67 5.63
N ILE A 153 5.78 -13.03 4.49
CA ILE A 153 5.78 -12.25 3.25
C ILE A 153 5.37 -13.21 2.14
N ALA A 154 4.54 -12.76 1.24
CA ALA A 154 4.15 -13.50 0.05
C ALA A 154 4.14 -12.62 -1.19
N TRP A 155 4.40 -13.23 -2.31
CA TRP A 155 4.16 -12.76 -3.65
C TRP A 155 2.91 -13.47 -4.19
N PHE A 156 2.04 -12.72 -4.83
CA PHE A 156 0.85 -13.21 -5.50
C PHE A 156 1.03 -12.96 -6.99
N GLU A 157 1.48 -13.99 -7.70
CA GLU A 157 1.66 -14.02 -9.14
C GLU A 157 0.29 -13.85 -9.83
N ASN A 158 0.21 -12.91 -10.73
CA ASN A 158 -0.99 -12.63 -11.52
C ASN A 158 -0.90 -13.40 -12.84
N GLU A 159 -1.67 -14.45 -12.96
CA GLU A 159 -1.80 -15.24 -14.19
C GLU A 159 -3.03 -14.76 -14.98
N THR A 160 -3.03 -13.46 -15.44
CA THR A 160 -4.16 -12.90 -16.18
C THR A 160 -4.38 -13.65 -17.50
N GLY A 161 -5.61 -14.00 -17.75
CA GLY A 161 -6.01 -14.73 -18.94
C GLY A 161 -7.40 -14.35 -19.44
N PRO A 162 -7.98 -15.08 -20.42
CA PRO A 162 -9.31 -14.81 -20.95
C PRO A 162 -10.43 -14.81 -19.89
N GLY A 163 -10.18 -15.40 -18.72
CA GLY A 163 -11.11 -15.43 -17.58
C GLY A 163 -10.97 -14.25 -16.62
N GLY A 164 -10.03 -13.33 -16.86
CA GLY A 164 -9.69 -12.22 -15.98
C GLY A 164 -8.49 -12.52 -15.08
N VAL A 165 -8.32 -11.71 -14.03
CA VAL A 165 -7.23 -11.81 -13.04
C VAL A 165 -7.34 -13.13 -12.26
N SER A 166 -6.24 -13.88 -12.21
CA SER A 166 -6.09 -15.12 -11.44
C SER A 166 -4.79 -15.04 -10.64
N LEU A 167 -4.89 -15.10 -9.31
CA LEU A 167 -3.77 -14.88 -8.42
C LEU A 167 -3.29 -16.18 -7.77
N LYS A 168 -2.01 -16.46 -7.89
CA LYS A 168 -1.35 -17.63 -7.30
C LYS A 168 -0.34 -17.21 -6.23
N LYS A 169 -0.51 -17.72 -5.02
CA LYS A 169 0.31 -17.33 -3.87
C LYS A 169 1.64 -18.09 -3.83
N HIS A 170 2.74 -17.35 -3.73
CA HIS A 170 4.08 -17.84 -3.43
C HIS A 170 4.54 -17.30 -2.08
N VAL A 171 4.94 -18.19 -1.17
CA VAL A 171 5.40 -17.80 0.17
C VAL A 171 6.91 -17.52 0.12
N ILE A 172 7.29 -16.26 0.37
CA ILE A 172 8.69 -15.85 0.51
C ILE A 172 9.17 -16.11 1.93
N MET A 173 8.36 -15.74 2.92
CA MET A 173 8.61 -16.01 4.33
C MET A 173 7.33 -16.51 5.01
N PRO A 174 7.37 -17.67 5.70
CA PRO A 174 6.18 -18.25 6.35
C PRO A 174 5.63 -17.40 7.50
N SER A 175 4.32 -17.52 7.74
CA SER A 175 3.61 -16.78 8.81
C SER A 175 3.85 -17.35 10.22
N GLU A 176 4.52 -18.49 10.34
CA GLU A 176 4.81 -19.17 11.61
C GLU A 176 6.12 -18.73 12.27
N GLY A 177 6.77 -17.68 11.75
CA GLY A 177 8.07 -17.23 12.25
C GLY A 177 9.23 -18.17 11.96
N LYS A 178 9.07 -19.07 11.00
CA LYS A 178 10.12 -19.97 10.52
C LYS A 178 10.91 -19.32 9.40
N PRO A 179 12.19 -19.68 9.21
CA PRO A 179 12.96 -19.23 8.07
C PRO A 179 12.29 -19.57 6.75
N GLY A 180 12.22 -18.57 5.86
CA GLY A 180 11.76 -18.71 4.48
C GLY A 180 12.91 -18.74 3.49
N THR A 181 12.67 -18.18 2.30
CA THR A 181 13.69 -18.02 1.26
C THR A 181 14.90 -17.24 1.80
N GLY A 182 16.11 -17.71 1.53
CA GLY A 182 17.34 -17.12 2.06
C GLY A 182 17.62 -17.42 3.54
N GLY A 183 16.82 -18.26 4.21
CA GLY A 183 17.04 -18.67 5.60
C GLY A 183 16.70 -17.59 6.63
N ILE A 184 15.94 -16.55 6.27
CA ILE A 184 15.57 -15.43 7.15
C ILE A 184 14.16 -15.57 7.71
N ALA A 185 13.97 -15.03 8.93
CA ALA A 185 12.66 -14.84 9.55
C ALA A 185 12.70 -13.59 10.44
N PHE A 186 11.78 -12.67 10.23
CA PHE A 186 11.54 -11.50 11.08
C PHE A 186 10.08 -11.09 11.01
N SER A 187 9.64 -10.33 11.99
CA SER A 187 8.22 -9.92 12.11
C SER A 187 8.06 -8.43 11.84
N GLN A 188 6.81 -7.96 11.86
CA GLN A 188 6.46 -6.53 11.88
C GLN A 188 6.80 -5.78 10.59
N HIS A 189 6.42 -6.35 9.45
CA HIS A 189 6.61 -5.79 8.11
C HIS A 189 5.58 -4.69 7.83
N HIS A 190 5.67 -3.58 8.56
CA HIS A 190 4.71 -2.48 8.44
C HIS A 190 4.90 -1.66 7.18
N SER A 191 6.13 -1.55 6.70
CA SER A 191 6.46 -0.72 5.55
C SER A 191 7.34 -1.49 4.57
N MET A 192 7.04 -1.32 3.29
CA MET A 192 7.77 -1.89 2.17
C MET A 192 7.97 -0.80 1.12
N ALA A 193 9.08 -0.83 0.41
CA ALA A 193 9.37 0.10 -0.68
C ALA A 193 10.03 -0.60 -1.85
N LEU A 194 9.75 -0.12 -3.06
CA LEU A 194 10.34 -0.58 -4.31
C LEU A 194 11.55 0.27 -4.69
N GLY A 195 12.51 -0.33 -5.37
CA GLY A 195 13.66 0.34 -5.99
C GLY A 195 14.60 -0.64 -6.64
N ASP A 196 15.34 -0.18 -7.62
CA ASP A 196 16.50 -0.89 -8.17
C ASP A 196 17.72 -0.54 -7.31
N PHE A 197 18.04 -1.38 -6.32
CA PHE A 197 19.07 -1.06 -5.32
C PHE A 197 20.48 -1.43 -5.77
N ASN A 198 20.62 -2.31 -6.76
CA ASN A 198 21.90 -2.76 -7.31
C ASN A 198 22.20 -2.18 -8.71
N ALA A 199 21.25 -1.44 -9.30
CA ALA A 199 21.33 -0.86 -10.64
C ALA A 199 21.45 -1.92 -11.76
N ASP A 200 20.74 -3.05 -11.62
CA ASP A 200 20.66 -4.11 -12.63
C ASP A 200 19.44 -3.96 -13.57
N GLY A 201 18.58 -2.99 -13.32
CA GLY A 201 17.39 -2.70 -14.11
C GLY A 201 16.15 -3.46 -13.65
N LEU A 202 16.25 -4.32 -12.63
CA LEU A 202 15.11 -5.02 -12.03
C LEU A 202 14.62 -4.27 -10.79
N THR A 203 13.32 -4.37 -10.52
CA THR A 203 12.73 -3.70 -9.36
C THR A 203 12.73 -4.63 -8.15
N ASP A 204 13.55 -4.30 -7.17
CA ASP A 204 13.65 -5.00 -5.89
C ASP A 204 12.66 -4.44 -4.87
N PHE A 205 12.55 -5.10 -3.71
CA PHE A 205 11.86 -4.50 -2.58
C PHE A 205 12.68 -4.56 -1.29
N VAL A 206 12.47 -3.56 -0.43
CA VAL A 206 13.07 -3.48 0.89
C VAL A 206 11.98 -3.44 1.96
N THR A 207 12.21 -4.15 3.06
CA THR A 207 11.36 -4.11 4.25
C THR A 207 12.17 -4.44 5.50
N GLY A 208 11.62 -4.17 6.67
CA GLY A 208 12.32 -4.42 7.91
C GLY A 208 11.40 -4.42 9.12
N LYS A 209 12.01 -4.50 10.30
CA LYS A 209 11.29 -4.43 11.57
C LYS A 209 11.92 -3.41 12.51
N ARG A 210 11.08 -2.73 13.27
CA ARG A 210 11.48 -1.86 14.37
C ARG A 210 11.74 -2.64 15.66
N TRP A 211 12.43 -2.03 16.60
CA TRP A 211 12.60 -2.54 17.94
C TRP A 211 11.36 -2.26 18.83
N TRP A 212 10.97 -3.22 19.66
CA TRP A 212 10.01 -3.08 20.76
C TRP A 212 8.64 -2.54 20.35
N ALA A 213 8.09 -3.03 19.24
CA ALA A 213 6.78 -2.61 18.76
C ALA A 213 5.67 -2.93 19.78
N HIS A 214 4.72 -2.00 19.91
CA HIS A 214 3.57 -2.07 20.82
C HIS A 214 3.95 -2.46 22.27
N GLY A 215 5.02 -1.87 22.79
CA GLY A 215 5.46 -2.13 24.14
C GLY A 215 5.92 -3.58 24.38
N GLY A 216 6.39 -4.27 23.35
CA GLY A 216 6.81 -5.67 23.38
C GLY A 216 5.68 -6.67 23.21
N GLY A 217 4.45 -6.23 22.89
CA GLY A 217 3.28 -7.10 22.76
C GLY A 217 3.19 -7.87 21.45
N ASP A 218 3.88 -7.40 20.41
CA ASP A 218 3.84 -8.06 19.11
C ASP A 218 4.76 -9.30 19.04
N PRO A 219 4.44 -10.29 18.20
CA PRO A 219 5.32 -11.43 17.97
C PRO A 219 6.73 -11.00 17.55
N GLY A 220 7.75 -11.50 18.22
CA GLY A 220 9.15 -11.18 17.95
C GLY A 220 9.55 -9.73 18.24
N ALA A 221 8.78 -8.99 19.04
CA ALA A 221 9.07 -7.59 19.39
C ALA A 221 10.42 -7.40 20.07
N ASP A 222 10.90 -8.39 20.81
CA ASP A 222 12.17 -8.44 21.55
C ASP A 222 13.37 -8.78 20.64
N GLN A 223 13.13 -9.22 19.41
CA GLN A 223 14.19 -9.53 18.46
C GLN A 223 14.82 -8.23 17.91
N PRO A 224 16.09 -8.24 17.48
CA PRO A 224 16.75 -7.08 16.93
C PRO A 224 15.98 -6.45 15.76
N SER A 225 16.08 -5.12 15.62
CA SER A 225 15.64 -4.42 14.41
C SER A 225 16.51 -4.86 13.23
N VAL A 226 15.86 -5.03 12.09
CA VAL A 226 16.51 -5.44 10.84
C VAL A 226 15.96 -4.65 9.67
N LEU A 227 16.77 -4.56 8.62
CA LEU A 227 16.38 -4.09 7.29
C LEU A 227 16.92 -5.10 6.30
N TYR A 228 16.05 -5.66 5.48
CA TYR A 228 16.40 -6.59 4.41
C TYR A 228 16.00 -6.04 3.06
N TRP A 229 16.85 -6.24 2.11
CA TRP A 229 16.65 -6.06 0.70
C TRP A 229 16.44 -7.43 0.04
N PHE A 230 15.38 -7.57 -0.73
CA PHE A 230 15.01 -8.74 -1.51
C PHE A 230 15.29 -8.43 -2.98
N GLU A 231 16.40 -8.97 -3.46
CA GLU A 231 16.86 -8.79 -4.82
C GLU A 231 16.02 -9.65 -5.77
N LEU A 232 15.49 -9.05 -6.82
CA LEU A 232 14.89 -9.74 -7.94
C LEU A 232 16.01 -10.23 -8.88
N ARG A 233 15.85 -11.44 -9.45
CA ARG A 233 16.85 -12.07 -10.34
C ARG A 233 16.19 -12.77 -11.51
#